data_7c87bf018eb7bbc3f33a8ccdff4eaf04
#
_entry.id   7c87bf018eb7bbc3f33a8ccdff4eaf04
#
_cell.length_a   1.000
_cell.length_b   1.000
_cell.length_c   1.000
_cell.angle_alpha   90.00
_cell.angle_beta   90.00
_cell.angle_gamma   90.00
#
_symmetry.space_group_name_H-M   'P 1'
#
loop_
_entity.id
_entity.type
_entity.pdbx_description
1 polymer ?
#
loop_
_entity_poly.entity_id
_entity_poly.type
_entity_poly.pdbx_seq_one_letter_code
_entity_poly.pdbx_strand_id
1 'polypeptide(L)'
;MDEFNMLPIYRKGMGEISNGVDIIVPSFCKRNCEKSEKCKQHYAELENAKPGLYQCPYGFASYVFPIEGDTHIFTCLRVEGEYNPKVLLPKIKNEGKHYREISTVMLEQYAEAYRQYWLNQYKYDKYKQFVDDIFHDVRKFNQQIKIKNDRLYQKSQSGKKFGEILELSKSIHVISWFLTLRLNNHDFLYNEKMMTADIPSDYNIYKIIHKVKLCIQERADAKNIKVSMSAHRQFRDMKAYDCIQLLPFLILDNAIKYSPNGETIDIIFIEKENQQHVTIRSLGPVVSESELEKICNQGYRGEAAEKLTEDGMGIGLYTAKCICAINGITMQVNSAKEIKKRVRNIDYSEFTVDFWINL
;
A
#
# COMPACT_ATOMS: atom_id res chain seq x y z
N MET A 1 -2.04 23.55 -1.91
CA MET A 1 -2.70 23.01 -3.13
C MET A 1 -4.11 23.55 -3.13
N ASP A 2 -4.45 24.37 -4.11
CA ASP A 2 -5.81 24.88 -4.24
C ASP A 2 -6.70 23.69 -4.65
N GLU A 3 -7.52 23.25 -3.72
CA GLU A 3 -8.46 22.17 -3.96
C GLU A 3 -9.55 22.67 -4.91
N PHE A 4 -9.80 21.92 -5.96
CA PHE A 4 -10.90 22.18 -6.90
C PHE A 4 -12.25 21.82 -6.25
N ASN A 5 -12.69 22.65 -5.31
CA ASN A 5 -13.96 22.51 -4.65
C ASN A 5 -14.95 23.47 -5.28
N MET A 6 -15.86 22.97 -6.12
CA MET A 6 -16.95 23.81 -6.67
C MET A 6 -17.95 24.24 -5.58
N LEU A 7 -18.24 23.36 -4.64
CA LEU A 7 -19.14 23.57 -3.51
C LEU A 7 -18.40 23.50 -2.18
N PRO A 8 -18.92 24.15 -1.11
CA PRO A 8 -18.35 24.01 0.22
C PRO A 8 -18.36 22.57 0.71
N ILE A 9 -17.24 22.11 1.25
CA ILE A 9 -17.07 20.75 1.76
C ILE A 9 -16.67 20.75 3.23
N TYR A 10 -17.29 19.87 4.03
CA TYR A 10 -16.87 19.60 5.39
C TYR A 10 -15.73 18.60 5.40
N ARG A 11 -14.61 18.95 6.04
CA ARG A 11 -13.41 18.11 6.16
C ARG A 11 -13.46 17.31 7.46
N LYS A 12 -13.73 16.02 7.32
CA LYS A 12 -13.63 15.06 8.40
C LYS A 12 -12.20 15.10 8.98
N GLY A 13 -12.07 15.06 10.30
CA GLY A 13 -10.79 15.11 11.01
C GLY A 13 -10.24 16.50 11.31
N MET A 14 -10.59 17.54 10.52
CA MET A 14 -10.23 18.92 10.84
C MET A 14 -11.39 19.68 11.51
N GLY A 15 -12.63 19.18 11.37
CA GLY A 15 -13.83 19.86 11.88
C GLY A 15 -14.17 21.15 11.15
N GLU A 16 -13.55 21.42 10.01
CA GLU A 16 -13.64 22.68 9.25
C GLU A 16 -14.48 22.53 7.98
N ILE A 17 -14.99 23.68 7.51
CA ILE A 17 -15.67 23.79 6.20
C ILE A 17 -14.80 24.62 5.27
N SER A 18 -14.38 24.01 4.14
CA SER A 18 -13.70 24.71 3.05
C SER A 18 -14.69 25.45 2.16
N ASN A 19 -14.28 26.59 1.62
CA ASN A 19 -15.08 27.30 0.61
C ASN A 19 -15.17 26.50 -0.71
N GLY A 20 -16.29 26.64 -1.41
CA GLY A 20 -16.38 26.30 -2.83
C GLY A 20 -16.04 27.50 -3.70
N VAL A 21 -15.78 27.25 -4.99
CA VAL A 21 -15.59 28.30 -6.00
C VAL A 21 -16.92 28.99 -6.31
N ASP A 22 -17.97 28.20 -6.46
CA ASP A 22 -19.31 28.70 -6.80
C ASP A 22 -20.09 29.18 -5.58
N ILE A 23 -19.88 28.59 -4.43
CA ILE A 23 -20.54 28.92 -3.18
C ILE A 23 -19.49 29.12 -2.09
N ILE A 24 -19.56 30.28 -1.43
CA ILE A 24 -18.66 30.62 -0.32
C ILE A 24 -19.38 30.30 1.00
N VAL A 25 -18.66 29.71 1.94
CA VAL A 25 -19.19 29.40 3.28
C VAL A 25 -19.64 30.67 3.99
N PRO A 26 -20.91 30.74 4.50
CA PRO A 26 -21.34 31.89 5.29
C PRO A 26 -20.44 32.14 6.48
N SER A 27 -20.14 33.42 6.76
CA SER A 27 -19.26 33.81 7.87
C SER A 27 -19.74 33.27 9.21
N PHE A 28 -21.04 33.12 9.38
CA PHE A 28 -21.62 32.48 10.56
C PHE A 28 -21.25 31.00 10.63
N CYS A 29 -21.41 30.24 9.56
CA CYS A 29 -21.08 28.82 9.52
C CYS A 29 -19.59 28.60 9.76
N LYS A 30 -18.74 29.40 9.12
CA LYS A 30 -17.28 29.33 9.27
C LYS A 30 -16.82 29.55 10.73
N ARG A 31 -17.47 30.48 11.46
CA ARG A 31 -17.15 30.74 12.87
C ARG A 31 -17.73 29.74 13.86
N ASN A 32 -18.82 29.08 13.51
CA ASN A 32 -19.58 28.23 14.43
C ASN A 32 -19.44 26.74 14.17
N CYS A 33 -18.87 26.31 13.04
CA CYS A 33 -18.72 24.91 12.71
C CYS A 33 -18.01 24.14 13.84
N GLU A 34 -16.91 24.71 14.35
CA GLU A 34 -16.13 24.10 15.45
C GLU A 34 -16.64 24.43 16.85
N LYS A 35 -17.43 25.51 17.00
CA LYS A 35 -17.82 26.03 18.33
C LYS A 35 -19.22 25.63 18.75
N SER A 36 -20.12 25.39 17.80
CA SER A 36 -21.52 25.07 18.06
C SER A 36 -21.69 23.56 18.25
N GLU A 37 -22.14 23.14 19.41
CA GLU A 37 -22.49 21.75 19.69
C GLU A 37 -23.51 21.19 18.68
N LYS A 38 -24.46 22.01 18.21
CA LYS A 38 -25.43 21.63 17.18
C LYS A 38 -24.77 21.30 15.83
N CYS A 39 -23.73 22.07 15.45
CA CYS A 39 -22.97 21.80 14.24
C CYS A 39 -22.14 20.52 14.39
N LYS A 40 -21.43 20.35 15.50
CA LYS A 40 -20.63 19.15 15.78
C LYS A 40 -21.49 17.90 15.74
N GLN A 41 -22.62 17.91 16.44
CA GLN A 41 -23.55 16.78 16.42
C GLN A 41 -24.06 16.47 15.01
N HIS A 42 -24.47 17.50 14.26
CA HIS A 42 -24.92 17.34 12.88
C HIS A 42 -23.87 16.65 11.99
N TYR A 43 -22.62 17.11 12.01
CA TYR A 43 -21.58 16.50 11.18
C TYR A 43 -21.19 15.11 11.67
N ALA A 44 -21.17 14.86 12.97
CA ALA A 44 -20.92 13.52 13.52
C ALA A 44 -21.99 12.50 13.09
N GLU A 45 -23.27 12.93 13.03
CA GLU A 45 -24.35 12.11 12.50
C GLU A 45 -24.19 11.85 10.99
N LEU A 46 -23.78 12.87 10.22
CA LEU A 46 -23.61 12.77 8.77
C LEU A 46 -22.43 11.88 8.36
N GLU A 47 -21.39 11.77 9.17
CA GLU A 47 -20.24 10.90 8.89
C GLU A 47 -20.61 9.42 8.75
N ASN A 48 -21.69 9.00 9.38
CA ASN A 48 -22.21 7.63 9.35
C ASN A 48 -23.58 7.52 8.65
N ALA A 49 -24.04 8.60 8.03
CA ALA A 49 -25.33 8.64 7.37
C ALA A 49 -25.29 7.95 5.99
N LYS A 50 -26.47 7.52 5.53
CA LYS A 50 -26.63 7.04 4.16
C LYS A 50 -26.46 8.19 3.16
N PRO A 51 -26.03 7.89 1.91
CA PRO A 51 -26.01 8.92 0.86
C PRO A 51 -27.35 9.63 0.71
N GLY A 52 -27.33 10.96 0.60
CA GLY A 52 -28.56 11.75 0.45
C GLY A 52 -28.45 13.17 0.98
N LEU A 53 -29.55 13.88 0.93
CA LEU A 53 -29.70 15.25 1.41
C LEU A 53 -30.20 15.27 2.86
N TYR A 54 -29.58 16.15 3.65
CA TYR A 54 -29.89 16.36 5.06
C TYR A 54 -29.95 17.84 5.36
N GLN A 55 -30.83 18.23 6.27
CA GLN A 55 -30.97 19.62 6.66
C GLN A 55 -30.14 19.92 7.92
N CYS A 56 -29.30 20.95 7.87
CA CYS A 56 -28.55 21.38 9.05
C CYS A 56 -29.45 22.16 10.03
N PRO A 57 -29.06 22.27 11.33
CA PRO A 57 -29.85 22.99 12.34
C PRO A 57 -30.10 24.47 12.03
N TYR A 58 -29.34 25.04 11.09
CA TYR A 58 -29.47 26.44 10.66
C TYR A 58 -30.12 26.61 9.29
N GLY A 59 -30.72 25.54 8.75
CA GLY A 59 -31.60 25.59 7.58
C GLY A 59 -30.91 25.39 6.22
N PHE A 60 -29.60 25.17 6.19
CA PHE A 60 -28.90 24.79 4.96
C PHE A 60 -29.05 23.28 4.67
N ALA A 61 -28.95 22.91 3.41
CA ALA A 61 -28.81 21.52 3.02
C ALA A 61 -27.34 21.06 3.12
N SER A 62 -27.15 19.80 3.51
CA SER A 62 -25.90 19.05 3.44
C SER A 62 -26.11 17.81 2.59
N TYR A 63 -25.23 17.53 1.65
CA TYR A 63 -25.28 16.36 0.78
C TYR A 63 -24.18 15.37 1.10
N VAL A 64 -24.57 14.17 1.49
CA VAL A 64 -23.66 13.07 1.85
C VAL A 64 -23.52 12.14 0.66
N PHE A 65 -22.28 11.83 0.28
CA PHE A 65 -21.98 10.88 -0.80
C PHE A 65 -20.67 10.13 -0.54
N PRO A 66 -20.57 8.84 -0.93
CA PRO A 66 -19.37 8.04 -0.73
C PRO A 66 -18.39 8.18 -1.90
N ILE A 67 -17.08 8.11 -1.58
CA ILE A 67 -16.01 7.89 -2.56
C ILE A 67 -15.05 6.86 -1.96
N GLU A 68 -14.87 5.70 -2.62
CA GLU A 68 -13.97 4.62 -2.20
C GLU A 68 -14.14 4.18 -0.71
N GLY A 69 -15.36 4.25 -0.20
CA GLY A 69 -15.67 3.90 1.19
C GLY A 69 -15.57 5.04 2.19
N ASP A 70 -15.04 6.20 1.79
CA ASP A 70 -15.01 7.42 2.60
C ASP A 70 -16.26 8.25 2.39
N THR A 71 -16.76 8.86 3.48
CA THR A 71 -17.92 9.76 3.44
C THR A 71 -17.48 11.19 3.17
N HIS A 72 -18.02 11.79 2.11
CA HIS A 72 -17.84 13.19 1.74
C HIS A 72 -19.12 13.97 1.93
N ILE A 73 -19.02 15.24 2.37
CA ILE A 73 -20.17 16.04 2.74
C ILE A 73 -20.05 17.43 2.12
N PHE A 74 -20.82 17.72 1.07
CA PHE A 74 -21.08 19.10 0.67
C PHE A 74 -22.04 19.74 1.66
N THR A 75 -21.80 20.99 2.04
CA THR A 75 -22.59 21.66 3.07
C THR A 75 -22.80 23.14 2.79
N CYS A 76 -23.59 23.81 3.63
CA CYS A 76 -23.96 25.22 3.46
C CYS A 76 -24.69 25.49 2.13
N LEU A 77 -25.46 24.51 1.64
CA LEU A 77 -26.12 24.56 0.35
C LEU A 77 -27.54 25.06 0.49
N ARG A 78 -28.01 25.73 -0.57
CA ARG A 78 -29.45 25.95 -0.81
C ARG A 78 -29.87 25.11 -2.01
N VAL A 79 -30.49 23.98 -1.74
CA VAL A 79 -30.98 23.07 -2.78
C VAL A 79 -32.49 23.27 -2.91
N GLU A 80 -33.00 23.38 -4.13
CA GLU A 80 -34.44 23.61 -4.41
C GLU A 80 -35.29 22.57 -3.68
N GLY A 81 -36.25 23.06 -2.87
CA GLY A 81 -37.13 22.21 -2.08
C GLY A 81 -36.55 21.58 -0.81
N GLU A 82 -35.23 21.61 -0.62
CA GLU A 82 -34.50 20.84 0.41
C GLU A 82 -33.83 21.71 1.46
N TYR A 83 -34.10 23.00 1.52
CA TYR A 83 -33.63 23.90 2.58
C TYR A 83 -34.79 24.62 3.29
N ASN A 84 -34.55 25.05 4.53
CA ASN A 84 -35.60 25.74 5.30
C ASN A 84 -35.27 27.23 5.46
N PRO A 85 -35.86 28.11 4.60
CA PRO A 85 -35.59 29.54 4.63
C PRO A 85 -36.10 30.23 5.91
N LYS A 86 -37.01 29.59 6.67
CA LYS A 86 -37.55 30.14 7.93
C LYS A 86 -36.53 30.02 9.08
N VAL A 87 -35.66 29.06 9.02
CA VAL A 87 -34.62 28.82 10.04
C VAL A 87 -33.32 29.57 9.73
N LEU A 88 -33.11 29.98 8.48
CA LEU A 88 -31.95 30.78 8.09
C LEU A 88 -31.89 32.10 8.85
N LEU A 89 -30.79 32.32 9.54
CA LEU A 89 -30.60 33.54 10.32
C LEU A 89 -30.63 34.80 9.44
N PRO A 90 -31.27 35.90 9.86
CA PRO A 90 -31.36 37.14 9.09
C PRO A 90 -29.96 37.70 8.68
N LYS A 91 -28.96 37.52 9.51
CA LYS A 91 -27.58 37.94 9.23
C LYS A 91 -26.96 37.21 8.05
N ILE A 92 -27.39 36.00 7.77
CA ILE A 92 -26.90 35.21 6.66
C ILE A 92 -27.57 35.66 5.35
N LYS A 93 -28.80 36.19 5.40
CA LYS A 93 -29.55 36.58 4.22
C LYS A 93 -28.92 37.66 3.35
N ASN A 94 -27.96 38.39 3.87
CA ASN A 94 -27.29 39.52 3.18
C ASN A 94 -25.86 39.19 2.68
N GLU A 95 -25.42 37.97 2.76
CA GLU A 95 -24.03 37.60 2.40
C GLU A 95 -23.84 37.18 0.91
N GLY A 96 -24.62 37.70 -0.01
CA GLY A 96 -24.36 37.62 -1.46
C GLY A 96 -24.30 36.19 -2.05
N LYS A 97 -23.13 35.78 -2.52
CA LYS A 97 -22.89 34.46 -3.17
C LYS A 97 -23.25 33.23 -2.31
N HIS A 98 -23.47 33.40 -1.01
CA HIS A 98 -23.88 32.31 -0.12
C HIS A 98 -25.35 31.86 -0.39
N TYR A 99 -26.04 32.55 -1.25
CA TYR A 99 -27.49 32.37 -1.48
C TYR A 99 -27.85 31.80 -2.85
N ARG A 100 -26.86 31.39 -3.63
CA ARG A 100 -27.16 30.74 -4.90
C ARG A 100 -27.88 29.44 -4.63
N GLU A 101 -29.11 29.35 -5.14
CA GLU A 101 -29.89 28.12 -5.11
C GLU A 101 -29.43 27.20 -6.25
N ILE A 102 -29.26 25.92 -5.96
CA ILE A 102 -28.85 24.89 -6.91
C ILE A 102 -29.94 23.83 -7.00
N SER A 103 -30.18 23.31 -8.19
CA SER A 103 -31.06 22.17 -8.37
C SER A 103 -30.39 20.86 -7.91
N THR A 104 -31.19 19.84 -7.62
CA THR A 104 -30.67 18.50 -7.31
C THR A 104 -29.84 17.93 -8.44
N VAL A 105 -30.21 18.20 -9.70
CA VAL A 105 -29.42 17.75 -10.87
C VAL A 105 -28.04 18.40 -10.90
N MET A 106 -27.94 19.70 -10.63
CA MET A 106 -26.64 20.38 -10.54
C MET A 106 -25.80 19.83 -9.38
N LEU A 107 -26.45 19.55 -8.25
CA LEU A 107 -25.75 18.98 -7.09
C LEU A 107 -25.12 17.62 -7.41
N GLU A 108 -25.84 16.74 -8.10
CA GLU A 108 -25.33 15.45 -8.55
C GLU A 108 -24.17 15.58 -9.54
N GLN A 109 -24.27 16.55 -10.47
CA GLN A 109 -23.17 16.85 -11.41
C GLN A 109 -21.91 17.34 -10.68
N TYR A 110 -22.05 18.21 -9.68
CA TYR A 110 -20.93 18.65 -8.85
C TYR A 110 -20.32 17.49 -8.03
N ALA A 111 -21.16 16.62 -7.47
CA ALA A 111 -20.69 15.46 -6.72
C ALA A 111 -19.93 14.48 -7.62
N GLU A 112 -20.42 14.26 -8.85
CA GLU A 112 -19.72 13.40 -9.80
C GLU A 112 -18.39 14.01 -10.27
N ALA A 113 -18.35 15.30 -10.59
CA ALA A 113 -17.12 16.00 -10.95
C ALA A 113 -16.08 15.97 -9.81
N TYR A 114 -16.53 16.18 -8.57
CA TYR A 114 -15.68 16.08 -7.39
C TYR A 114 -15.17 14.64 -7.18
N ARG A 115 -16.03 13.62 -7.37
CA ARG A 115 -15.65 12.21 -7.29
C ARG A 115 -14.54 11.88 -8.29
N GLN A 116 -14.68 12.30 -9.55
CA GLN A 116 -13.69 12.07 -10.58
C GLN A 116 -12.35 12.80 -10.27
N TYR A 117 -12.43 14.03 -9.80
CA TYR A 117 -11.25 14.77 -9.36
C TYR A 117 -10.54 14.08 -8.20
N TRP A 118 -11.28 13.66 -7.17
CA TRP A 118 -10.75 12.99 -5.99
C TRP A 118 -10.10 11.64 -6.35
N LEU A 119 -10.77 10.84 -7.18
CA LEU A 119 -10.23 9.58 -7.66
C LEU A 119 -8.93 9.76 -8.46
N ASN A 120 -8.85 10.80 -9.28
CA ASN A 120 -7.63 11.11 -10.03
C ASN A 120 -6.51 11.56 -9.10
N GLN A 121 -6.78 12.39 -8.09
CA GLN A 121 -5.80 12.79 -7.08
C GLN A 121 -5.33 11.59 -6.26
N TYR A 122 -6.25 10.76 -5.79
CA TYR A 122 -5.93 9.55 -5.06
C TYR A 122 -5.02 8.60 -5.86
N LYS A 123 -5.34 8.39 -7.14
CA LYS A 123 -4.49 7.60 -8.04
C LYS A 123 -3.12 8.24 -8.24
N TYR A 124 -3.07 9.56 -8.41
CA TYR A 124 -1.82 10.31 -8.59
C TYR A 124 -0.94 10.23 -7.33
N ASP A 125 -1.50 10.41 -6.14
CA ASP A 125 -0.75 10.35 -4.89
C ASP A 125 -0.22 8.93 -4.63
N LYS A 126 -1.02 7.90 -4.89
CA LYS A 126 -0.56 6.50 -4.86
C LYS A 126 0.54 6.24 -5.86
N TYR A 127 0.41 6.75 -7.07
CA TYR A 127 1.45 6.63 -8.10
C TYR A 127 2.75 7.32 -7.67
N LYS A 128 2.67 8.55 -7.18
CA LYS A 128 3.82 9.31 -6.69
C LYS A 128 4.53 8.57 -5.55
N GLN A 129 3.79 8.12 -4.56
CA GLN A 129 4.34 7.37 -3.44
C GLN A 129 5.06 6.10 -3.90
N PHE A 130 4.47 5.37 -4.84
CA PHE A 130 5.09 4.19 -5.45
C PHE A 130 6.39 4.52 -6.20
N VAL A 131 6.42 5.60 -6.98
CA VAL A 131 7.62 6.06 -7.68
C VAL A 131 8.72 6.43 -6.68
N ASP A 132 8.38 7.13 -5.60
CA ASP A 132 9.32 7.49 -4.54
C ASP A 132 9.94 6.26 -3.88
N ASP A 133 9.16 5.20 -3.62
CA ASP A 133 9.66 3.93 -3.07
C ASP A 133 10.62 3.21 -4.02
N ILE A 134 10.32 3.21 -5.32
CA ILE A 134 11.24 2.65 -6.32
C ILE A 134 12.55 3.42 -6.34
N PHE A 135 12.51 4.74 -6.37
CA PHE A 135 13.72 5.55 -6.33
C PHE A 135 14.51 5.34 -5.03
N HIS A 136 13.83 5.14 -3.91
CA HIS A 136 14.47 4.78 -2.65
C HIS A 136 15.20 3.43 -2.75
N ASP A 137 14.54 2.40 -3.28
CA ASP A 137 15.15 1.09 -3.49
C ASP A 137 16.33 1.16 -4.47
N VAL A 138 16.17 1.88 -5.59
CA VAL A 138 17.24 2.09 -6.58
C VAL A 138 18.48 2.75 -5.95
N ARG A 139 18.29 3.81 -5.15
CA ARG A 139 19.39 4.47 -4.44
C ARG A 139 20.10 3.52 -3.48
N LYS A 140 19.33 2.73 -2.74
CA LYS A 140 19.83 1.76 -1.76
C LYS A 140 20.68 0.66 -2.41
N PHE A 141 20.17 0.06 -3.50
CA PHE A 141 20.94 -0.95 -4.25
C PHE A 141 22.16 -0.36 -4.94
N ASN A 142 22.05 0.84 -5.52
CA ASN A 142 23.19 1.52 -6.14
C ASN A 142 24.28 1.83 -5.10
N GLN A 143 23.92 2.24 -3.89
CA GLN A 143 24.86 2.43 -2.79
C GLN A 143 25.56 1.13 -2.39
N GLN A 144 24.84 0.02 -2.31
CA GLN A 144 25.43 -1.29 -2.03
C GLN A 144 26.40 -1.73 -3.13
N ILE A 145 26.02 -1.54 -4.41
CA ILE A 145 26.90 -1.80 -5.55
C ILE A 145 28.19 -0.99 -5.42
N LYS A 146 28.08 0.31 -5.13
CA LYS A 146 29.23 1.21 -4.97
C LYS A 146 30.16 0.75 -3.86
N ILE A 147 29.65 0.49 -2.66
CA ILE A 147 30.43 0.01 -1.51
C ILE A 147 31.17 -1.31 -1.85
N LYS A 148 30.49 -2.25 -2.50
CA LYS A 148 31.08 -3.53 -2.87
C LYS A 148 32.12 -3.38 -3.98
N ASN A 149 31.89 -2.48 -4.92
CA ASN A 149 32.84 -2.16 -5.99
C ASN A 149 34.11 -1.49 -5.44
N ASP A 150 33.97 -0.54 -4.49
CA ASP A 150 35.12 0.08 -3.81
C ASP A 150 35.95 -0.95 -3.04
N ARG A 151 35.31 -1.89 -2.34
CA ARG A 151 35.96 -3.00 -1.66
C ARG A 151 36.66 -3.93 -2.65
N LEU A 152 36.03 -4.24 -3.79
CA LEU A 152 36.61 -5.04 -4.87
C LEU A 152 37.88 -4.38 -5.41
N TYR A 153 37.82 -3.08 -5.71
CA TYR A 153 38.96 -2.31 -6.20
C TYR A 153 40.11 -2.30 -5.21
N GLN A 154 39.87 -2.03 -3.93
CA GLN A 154 40.88 -2.07 -2.87
C GLN A 154 41.56 -3.46 -2.73
N LYS A 155 40.77 -4.53 -2.77
CA LYS A 155 41.28 -5.92 -2.66
C LYS A 155 42.04 -6.32 -3.90
N SER A 156 41.65 -5.89 -5.09
CA SER A 156 42.40 -6.17 -6.32
C SER A 156 43.83 -5.53 -6.31
N GLN A 157 43.91 -4.31 -5.72
CA GLN A 157 45.21 -3.62 -5.58
C GLN A 157 46.14 -4.24 -4.54
N SER A 158 45.59 -4.89 -3.50
CA SER A 158 46.36 -5.43 -2.37
C SER A 158 46.85 -6.87 -2.57
N GLY A 159 46.67 -7.45 -3.75
CA GLY A 159 47.13 -8.82 -4.06
C GLY A 159 46.44 -9.93 -3.27
N LYS A 160 45.29 -9.67 -2.68
CA LYS A 160 44.57 -10.63 -1.85
C LYS A 160 43.80 -11.70 -2.64
N LYS A 161 43.53 -12.81 -1.96
CA LYS A 161 42.98 -14.06 -2.47
C LYS A 161 41.87 -13.90 -3.51
N PHE A 162 42.06 -14.52 -4.66
CA PHE A 162 41.10 -14.56 -5.79
C PHE A 162 39.65 -14.90 -5.36
N GLY A 163 39.47 -15.76 -4.35
CA GLY A 163 38.16 -16.15 -3.82
C GLY A 163 37.34 -14.98 -3.25
N GLU A 164 37.95 -14.03 -2.53
CA GLU A 164 37.26 -12.88 -1.98
C GLU A 164 36.84 -11.88 -3.07
N ILE A 165 37.64 -11.73 -4.12
CA ILE A 165 37.35 -10.93 -5.31
C ILE A 165 36.16 -11.52 -6.05
N LEU A 166 36.13 -12.82 -6.23
CA LEU A 166 35.04 -13.54 -6.89
C LEU A 166 33.73 -13.40 -6.13
N GLU A 167 33.71 -13.52 -4.81
CA GLU A 167 32.49 -13.36 -3.99
C GLU A 167 31.94 -11.93 -4.04
N LEU A 168 32.80 -10.92 -3.99
CA LEU A 168 32.34 -9.51 -4.16
C LEU A 168 31.79 -9.27 -5.56
N SER A 169 32.43 -9.81 -6.61
CA SER A 169 31.96 -9.70 -7.99
C SER A 169 30.58 -10.35 -8.17
N LYS A 170 30.39 -11.57 -7.64
CA LYS A 170 29.08 -12.25 -7.63
C LYS A 170 28.03 -11.43 -6.92
N SER A 171 28.35 -10.86 -5.76
CA SER A 171 27.42 -10.05 -4.99
C SER A 171 26.97 -8.79 -5.76
N ILE A 172 27.92 -8.10 -6.42
CA ILE A 172 27.61 -6.94 -7.27
C ILE A 172 26.70 -7.35 -8.43
N HIS A 173 27.02 -8.46 -9.10
CA HIS A 173 26.21 -8.97 -10.20
C HIS A 173 24.77 -9.26 -9.78
N VAL A 174 24.58 -9.92 -8.64
CA VAL A 174 23.24 -10.27 -8.13
C VAL A 174 22.45 -9.02 -7.75
N ILE A 175 23.07 -8.04 -7.10
CA ILE A 175 22.40 -6.78 -6.73
C ILE A 175 22.03 -5.97 -7.99
N SER A 176 22.94 -5.90 -8.98
CA SER A 176 22.69 -5.23 -10.26
C SER A 176 21.55 -5.89 -11.04
N TRP A 177 21.54 -7.22 -11.12
CA TRP A 177 20.44 -7.98 -11.71
C TRP A 177 19.11 -7.66 -11.01
N PHE A 178 19.10 -7.62 -9.69
CA PHE A 178 17.90 -7.34 -8.92
C PHE A 178 17.40 -5.91 -9.13
N LEU A 179 18.31 -4.94 -9.21
CA LEU A 179 17.98 -3.55 -9.57
C LEU A 179 17.28 -3.47 -10.93
N THR A 180 17.84 -4.17 -11.93
CA THR A 180 17.24 -4.25 -13.28
C THR A 180 15.84 -4.88 -13.23
N LEU A 181 15.70 -5.99 -12.49
CA LEU A 181 14.41 -6.63 -12.32
C LEU A 181 13.37 -5.69 -11.67
N ARG A 182 13.77 -4.93 -10.67
CA ARG A 182 12.90 -3.95 -9.99
C ARG A 182 12.44 -2.83 -10.92
N LEU A 183 13.35 -2.34 -11.76
CA LEU A 183 13.06 -1.30 -12.76
C LEU A 183 12.15 -1.80 -13.89
N ASN A 184 12.43 -2.99 -14.44
CA ASN A 184 11.65 -3.56 -15.53
C ASN A 184 10.23 -3.93 -15.09
N ASN A 185 10.03 -4.28 -13.84
CA ASN A 185 8.71 -4.62 -13.29
C ASN A 185 7.96 -3.40 -12.72
N HIS A 186 8.41 -2.19 -12.99
CA HIS A 186 7.74 -0.94 -12.59
C HIS A 186 6.35 -0.81 -13.22
N ASP A 187 6.20 -1.12 -14.51
CA ASP A 187 4.95 -0.97 -15.25
C ASP A 187 3.88 -1.99 -14.85
N PHE A 188 4.28 -2.96 -14.09
CA PHE A 188 3.57 -4.13 -13.63
C PHE A 188 2.32 -3.81 -12.77
N LEU A 189 2.42 -2.80 -11.91
CA LEU A 189 1.34 -2.43 -11.00
C LEU A 189 0.22 -1.63 -11.68
N TYR A 190 0.48 -1.13 -12.88
CA TYR A 190 -0.46 -0.27 -13.62
C TYR A 190 -1.02 -0.93 -14.88
N ASN A 191 -0.41 -2.02 -15.36
CA ASN A 191 -0.84 -2.67 -16.58
C ASN A 191 -0.60 -4.18 -16.52
N GLU A 192 -1.57 -4.92 -15.95
CA GLU A 192 -1.54 -6.39 -15.89
C GLU A 192 -1.34 -7.05 -17.27
N LYS A 193 -1.74 -6.37 -18.35
CA LYS A 193 -1.54 -6.86 -19.72
C LYS A 193 -0.09 -6.84 -20.18
N MET A 194 0.76 -5.99 -19.60
CA MET A 194 2.20 -6.00 -19.92
C MET A 194 2.92 -7.22 -19.34
N MET A 195 2.39 -7.85 -18.30
CA MET A 195 2.97 -9.05 -17.70
C MET A 195 2.94 -10.26 -18.61
N THR A 196 1.95 -10.35 -19.47
CA THR A 196 1.73 -11.48 -20.39
C THR A 196 2.20 -11.19 -21.81
N ALA A 197 2.87 -10.04 -22.03
CA ALA A 197 3.43 -9.68 -23.33
C ALA A 197 4.62 -10.58 -23.70
N ASP A 198 5.31 -11.14 -22.70
CA ASP A 198 6.45 -12.03 -22.89
C ASP A 198 5.99 -13.50 -23.04
N ILE A 199 6.84 -14.30 -23.68
CA ILE A 199 6.64 -15.76 -23.79
C ILE A 199 7.16 -16.40 -22.49
N PRO A 200 6.39 -17.29 -21.83
CA PRO A 200 6.87 -18.01 -20.64
C PRO A 200 8.15 -18.79 -20.93
N SER A 201 9.12 -18.62 -20.05
CA SER A 201 10.45 -19.26 -20.12
C SER A 201 10.66 -20.26 -18.99
N ASP A 202 11.74 -21.03 -19.04
CA ASP A 202 12.07 -22.01 -18.01
C ASP A 202 12.75 -21.32 -16.81
N TYR A 203 12.12 -21.44 -15.64
CA TYR A 203 12.60 -20.88 -14.39
C TYR A 203 12.72 -21.94 -13.30
N ASN A 204 13.79 -21.86 -12.51
CA ASN A 204 14.00 -22.70 -11.33
C ASN A 204 13.76 -21.88 -10.07
N ILE A 205 12.66 -22.15 -9.36
CA ILE A 205 12.29 -21.37 -8.19
C ILE A 205 13.34 -21.46 -7.06
N TYR A 206 14.00 -22.61 -6.92
CA TYR A 206 15.08 -22.76 -5.93
C TYR A 206 16.26 -21.82 -6.24
N LYS A 207 16.70 -21.77 -7.51
CA LYS A 207 17.79 -20.88 -7.94
C LYS A 207 17.44 -19.41 -7.78
N ILE A 208 16.17 -19.03 -8.05
CA ILE A 208 15.68 -17.66 -7.87
C ILE A 208 15.74 -17.30 -6.38
N ILE A 209 15.17 -18.13 -5.49
CA ILE A 209 15.17 -17.88 -4.05
C ILE A 209 16.59 -17.80 -3.51
N HIS A 210 17.51 -18.66 -3.98
CA HIS A 210 18.91 -18.60 -3.59
C HIS A 210 19.57 -17.27 -3.99
N LYS A 211 19.32 -16.76 -5.21
CA LYS A 211 19.81 -15.44 -5.63
C LYS A 211 19.24 -14.32 -4.76
N VAL A 212 17.93 -14.35 -4.50
CA VAL A 212 17.26 -13.36 -3.65
C VAL A 212 17.83 -13.38 -2.23
N LYS A 213 18.06 -14.56 -1.65
CA LYS A 213 18.71 -14.70 -0.34
C LYS A 213 20.04 -13.94 -0.28
N LEU A 214 20.89 -14.06 -1.33
CA LEU A 214 22.16 -13.33 -1.40
C LEU A 214 21.94 -11.79 -1.44
N CYS A 215 20.89 -11.31 -2.11
CA CYS A 215 20.58 -9.89 -2.16
C CYS A 215 20.15 -9.31 -0.80
N ILE A 216 19.40 -10.08 -0.01
CA ILE A 216 18.83 -9.62 1.25
C ILE A 216 19.73 -9.88 2.46
N GLN A 217 20.84 -10.63 2.28
CA GLN A 217 21.70 -11.11 3.38
C GLN A 217 22.19 -9.96 4.28
N GLU A 218 22.66 -8.86 3.69
CA GLU A 218 23.16 -7.71 4.45
C GLU A 218 22.09 -7.06 5.33
N ARG A 219 20.83 -7.05 4.85
CA ARG A 219 19.67 -6.55 5.62
C ARG A 219 19.25 -7.52 6.73
N ALA A 220 19.34 -8.82 6.47
CA ALA A 220 19.10 -9.84 7.48
C ALA A 220 20.17 -9.77 8.58
N ASP A 221 21.44 -9.63 8.20
CA ASP A 221 22.56 -9.52 9.14
C ASP A 221 22.46 -8.27 10.02
N ALA A 222 22.00 -7.13 9.47
CA ALA A 222 21.76 -5.89 10.23
C ALA A 222 20.72 -6.06 11.35
N LYS A 223 19.80 -7.02 11.22
CA LYS A 223 18.82 -7.41 12.24
C LYS A 223 19.21 -8.69 13.01
N ASN A 224 20.40 -9.26 12.77
CA ASN A 224 20.79 -10.57 13.27
C ASN A 224 19.78 -11.67 12.91
N ILE A 225 19.11 -11.57 11.78
CA ILE A 225 18.14 -12.56 11.30
C ILE A 225 18.88 -13.62 10.48
N LYS A 226 18.70 -14.88 10.87
CA LYS A 226 19.24 -16.02 10.13
C LYS A 226 18.25 -16.45 9.05
N VAL A 227 18.65 -16.43 7.78
CA VAL A 227 17.85 -16.98 6.67
C VAL A 227 18.30 -18.40 6.39
N SER A 228 17.51 -19.39 6.83
CA SER A 228 17.74 -20.81 6.63
C SER A 228 17.04 -21.28 5.37
N MET A 229 17.67 -22.15 4.61
CA MET A 229 17.11 -22.71 3.40
C MET A 229 17.34 -24.22 3.44
N SER A 230 16.25 -24.99 3.43
CA SER A 230 16.37 -26.45 3.44
C SER A 230 17.10 -26.92 2.19
N ALA A 231 18.13 -27.73 2.37
CA ALA A 231 18.83 -28.33 1.24
C ALA A 231 17.93 -29.38 0.62
N HIS A 232 17.55 -29.20 -0.63
CA HIS A 232 16.84 -30.24 -1.38
C HIS A 232 17.47 -30.48 -2.74
N ARG A 233 17.26 -31.72 -3.18
CA ARG A 233 17.65 -32.22 -4.49
C ARG A 233 17.08 -31.33 -5.60
N GLN A 234 17.67 -31.39 -6.77
CA GLN A 234 17.35 -30.59 -7.95
C GLN A 234 15.83 -30.36 -8.14
N PHE A 235 15.36 -29.16 -7.78
CA PHE A 235 14.04 -28.69 -8.14
C PHE A 235 13.95 -28.58 -9.66
N ARG A 236 12.88 -29.10 -10.25
CA ARG A 236 12.62 -29.01 -11.70
C ARG A 236 12.35 -27.58 -12.11
N ASP A 237 12.63 -27.28 -13.35
CA ASP A 237 12.27 -26.00 -13.93
C ASP A 237 10.75 -25.95 -14.22
N MET A 238 10.17 -24.77 -14.10
CA MET A 238 8.76 -24.49 -14.39
C MET A 238 8.64 -23.45 -15.50
N LYS A 239 7.58 -23.48 -16.28
CA LYS A 239 7.26 -22.40 -17.23
C LYS A 239 6.63 -21.23 -16.48
N ALA A 240 7.23 -20.05 -16.62
CA ALA A 240 6.75 -18.84 -15.96
C ALA A 240 7.12 -17.57 -16.76
N TYR A 241 6.42 -16.50 -16.49
CA TYR A 241 6.80 -15.16 -16.95
C TYR A 241 7.94 -14.60 -16.12
N ASP A 242 8.72 -13.66 -16.69
CA ASP A 242 9.92 -13.08 -16.05
C ASP A 242 9.65 -12.49 -14.66
N CYS A 243 8.47 -11.97 -14.44
CA CYS A 243 7.99 -11.43 -13.16
C CYS A 243 8.10 -12.40 -11.98
N ILE A 244 8.12 -13.72 -12.22
CA ILE A 244 8.27 -14.74 -11.16
C ILE A 244 9.51 -14.51 -10.32
N GLN A 245 10.54 -13.91 -10.89
CA GLN A 245 11.80 -13.63 -10.20
C GLN A 245 11.64 -12.61 -9.06
N LEU A 246 10.63 -11.75 -9.12
CA LEU A 246 10.33 -10.78 -8.06
C LEU A 246 9.59 -11.39 -6.87
N LEU A 247 8.83 -12.47 -7.08
CA LEU A 247 7.99 -13.08 -6.05
C LEU A 247 8.72 -13.39 -4.74
N PRO A 248 9.85 -14.12 -4.73
CA PRO A 248 10.55 -14.44 -3.49
C PRO A 248 11.09 -13.21 -2.76
N PHE A 249 11.48 -12.17 -3.50
CA PHE A 249 11.97 -10.95 -2.88
C PHE A 249 10.86 -10.24 -2.10
N LEU A 250 9.68 -10.08 -2.68
CA LEU A 250 8.56 -9.42 -2.02
C LEU A 250 8.20 -10.10 -0.69
N ILE A 251 8.28 -11.43 -0.65
CA ILE A 251 7.95 -12.19 0.55
C ILE A 251 9.10 -12.15 1.57
N LEU A 252 10.34 -12.35 1.13
CA LEU A 252 11.49 -12.33 2.03
C LEU A 252 11.80 -10.93 2.57
N ASP A 253 11.55 -9.88 1.78
CA ASP A 253 11.64 -8.50 2.22
C ASP A 253 10.62 -8.21 3.34
N ASN A 254 9.37 -8.63 3.16
CA ASN A 254 8.35 -8.56 4.21
C ASN A 254 8.76 -9.36 5.45
N ALA A 255 9.26 -10.58 5.29
CA ALA A 255 9.71 -11.40 6.39
C ALA A 255 10.82 -10.71 7.22
N ILE A 256 11.83 -10.13 6.57
CA ILE A 256 12.90 -9.38 7.26
C ILE A 256 12.36 -8.11 7.90
N LYS A 257 11.50 -7.38 7.19
CA LYS A 257 10.94 -6.11 7.65
C LYS A 257 10.17 -6.26 8.95
N TYR A 258 9.32 -7.26 9.03
CA TYR A 258 8.38 -7.45 10.13
C TYR A 258 8.84 -8.42 11.21
N SER A 259 9.88 -9.22 11.00
CA SER A 259 10.44 -10.07 12.05
C SER A 259 11.21 -9.25 13.09
N PRO A 260 11.12 -9.65 14.38
CA PRO A 260 11.99 -9.12 15.42
C PRO A 260 13.47 -9.45 15.15
N ASN A 261 14.36 -8.70 15.77
CA ASN A 261 15.79 -8.97 15.69
C ASN A 261 16.15 -10.33 16.32
N GLY A 262 17.09 -11.03 15.72
CA GLY A 262 17.64 -12.31 16.21
C GLY A 262 16.82 -13.53 15.84
N GLU A 263 15.78 -13.38 15.02
CA GLU A 263 14.90 -14.49 14.61
C GLU A 263 15.44 -15.26 13.40
N THR A 264 14.76 -16.36 13.07
CA THR A 264 15.07 -17.17 11.89
C THR A 264 13.93 -17.10 10.89
N ILE A 265 14.29 -16.97 9.61
CA ILE A 265 13.38 -17.14 8.48
C ILE A 265 13.73 -18.48 7.83
N ASP A 266 12.78 -19.41 7.79
CA ASP A 266 12.95 -20.73 7.19
C ASP A 266 12.30 -20.78 5.82
N ILE A 267 13.05 -21.25 4.84
CA ILE A 267 12.59 -21.51 3.47
C ILE A 267 12.60 -23.01 3.26
N ILE A 268 11.44 -23.60 3.14
CA ILE A 268 11.23 -25.05 3.06
C ILE A 268 10.77 -25.39 1.66
N PHE A 269 11.39 -26.41 1.07
CA PHE A 269 11.09 -26.87 -0.28
C PHE A 269 10.62 -28.32 -0.23
N ILE A 270 9.48 -28.60 -0.86
CA ILE A 270 8.94 -29.96 -1.03
C ILE A 270 8.59 -30.13 -2.50
N GLU A 271 9.12 -31.16 -3.16
CA GLU A 271 8.75 -31.52 -4.51
C GLU A 271 8.07 -32.88 -4.54
N LYS A 272 6.91 -32.95 -5.19
CA LYS A 272 6.14 -34.14 -5.52
C LYS A 272 6.09 -34.32 -7.02
N GLU A 273 5.53 -35.44 -7.52
CA GLU A 273 5.55 -35.77 -8.95
C GLU A 273 5.09 -34.66 -9.89
N ASN A 274 4.01 -33.95 -9.55
CA ASN A 274 3.42 -32.90 -10.39
C ASN A 274 3.32 -31.53 -9.70
N GLN A 275 3.94 -31.35 -8.55
CA GLN A 275 3.79 -30.12 -7.79
C GLN A 275 5.04 -29.82 -6.96
N GLN A 276 5.42 -28.57 -6.96
CA GLN A 276 6.39 -28.03 -6.02
C GLN A 276 5.66 -27.18 -4.98
N HIS A 277 6.05 -27.33 -3.72
CA HIS A 277 5.56 -26.55 -2.62
C HIS A 277 6.74 -25.83 -1.94
N VAL A 278 6.64 -24.52 -1.80
CA VAL A 278 7.61 -23.68 -1.12
C VAL A 278 6.91 -22.97 0.03
N THR A 279 7.44 -23.12 1.22
CA THR A 279 6.98 -22.39 2.42
C THR A 279 8.06 -21.44 2.87
N ILE A 280 7.70 -20.16 3.02
CA ILE A 280 8.53 -19.15 3.70
C ILE A 280 7.89 -18.87 5.05
N ARG A 281 8.61 -19.26 6.12
CA ARG A 281 8.16 -19.15 7.51
C ARG A 281 8.99 -18.10 8.23
N SER A 282 8.33 -17.21 8.94
CA SER A 282 8.96 -16.16 9.75
C SER A 282 8.16 -15.89 11.02
N LEU A 283 8.71 -15.12 11.93
CA LEU A 283 7.96 -14.58 13.05
C LEU A 283 7.47 -13.18 12.67
N GLY A 284 6.16 -12.99 12.55
CA GLY A 284 5.53 -11.72 12.19
C GLY A 284 4.56 -11.22 13.27
N PRO A 285 4.15 -9.94 13.22
CA PRO A 285 3.05 -9.46 14.07
C PRO A 285 1.81 -10.33 13.86
N VAL A 286 1.07 -10.57 14.95
CA VAL A 286 -0.18 -11.34 14.88
C VAL A 286 -1.15 -10.63 13.94
N VAL A 287 -1.72 -11.37 13.01
CA VAL A 287 -2.72 -10.91 12.05
C VAL A 287 -4.05 -11.61 12.38
N SER A 288 -5.11 -10.83 12.60
CA SER A 288 -6.43 -11.36 12.87
C SER A 288 -7.04 -12.05 11.63
N GLU A 289 -8.05 -12.90 11.82
CA GLU A 289 -8.73 -13.59 10.71
C GLU A 289 -9.34 -12.58 9.72
N SER A 290 -9.94 -11.51 10.22
CA SER A 290 -10.50 -10.43 9.38
C SER A 290 -9.46 -9.62 8.60
N GLU A 291 -8.23 -9.54 9.11
CA GLU A 291 -7.10 -8.92 8.42
C GLU A 291 -6.49 -9.87 7.40
N LEU A 292 -6.41 -11.19 7.67
CA LEU A 292 -5.89 -12.18 6.73
C LEU A 292 -6.64 -12.18 5.40
N GLU A 293 -7.96 -11.94 5.41
CA GLU A 293 -8.76 -11.81 4.19
C GLU A 293 -8.36 -10.58 3.35
N LYS A 294 -7.80 -9.56 3.98
CA LYS A 294 -7.48 -8.26 3.38
C LYS A 294 -5.98 -8.05 3.13
N ILE A 295 -5.12 -8.86 3.79
CA ILE A 295 -3.66 -8.61 3.79
C ILE A 295 -3.02 -8.65 2.39
N CYS A 296 -3.68 -9.31 1.44
CA CYS A 296 -3.29 -9.33 0.03
C CYS A 296 -4.06 -8.33 -0.84
N ASN A 297 -4.80 -7.38 -0.26
CA ASN A 297 -5.45 -6.32 -1.02
C ASN A 297 -4.47 -5.15 -1.24
N GLN A 298 -4.60 -4.46 -2.36
CA GLN A 298 -3.74 -3.34 -2.71
C GLN A 298 -3.83 -2.22 -1.67
N GLY A 299 -2.69 -1.82 -1.12
CA GLY A 299 -2.60 -0.74 -0.16
C GLY A 299 -3.03 -1.10 1.27
N TYR A 300 -3.43 -2.35 1.53
CA TYR A 300 -3.81 -2.76 2.88
C TYR A 300 -2.58 -3.02 3.76
N ARG A 301 -2.64 -2.54 5.00
CA ARG A 301 -1.66 -2.83 6.06
C ARG A 301 -2.42 -3.19 7.32
N GLY A 302 -1.97 -4.22 8.03
CA GLY A 302 -2.52 -4.59 9.33
C GLY A 302 -2.12 -3.57 10.40
N GLU A 303 -2.96 -3.37 11.42
CA GLU A 303 -2.73 -2.39 12.49
C GLU A 303 -1.37 -2.55 13.19
N ALA A 304 -0.95 -3.77 13.45
CA ALA A 304 0.33 -4.05 14.10
C ALA A 304 1.52 -3.73 13.17
N ALA A 305 1.38 -3.92 11.87
CA ALA A 305 2.40 -3.58 10.87
C ALA A 305 2.56 -2.05 10.72
N GLU A 306 1.48 -1.28 10.82
CA GLU A 306 1.52 0.18 10.80
C GLU A 306 2.24 0.76 12.02
N LYS A 307 2.02 0.17 13.20
CA LYS A 307 2.70 0.56 14.44
C LYS A 307 4.19 0.26 14.45
N LEU A 308 4.64 -0.74 13.65
CA LEU A 308 6.05 -1.14 13.59
C LEU A 308 6.91 -0.26 12.71
N THR A 309 6.36 0.25 11.64
CA THR A 309 7.12 1.04 10.66
C THR A 309 6.18 1.95 9.89
N GLU A 310 6.61 3.20 9.71
CA GLU A 310 5.93 4.16 8.83
C GLU A 310 6.15 3.81 7.36
N ASP A 311 7.24 3.12 7.04
CA ASP A 311 7.58 2.71 5.69
C ASP A 311 6.73 1.52 5.22
N GLY A 312 6.14 1.64 4.05
CA GLY A 312 5.48 0.55 3.33
C GLY A 312 4.05 0.87 2.92
N MET A 313 3.74 0.61 1.66
CA MET A 313 2.48 0.96 1.00
C MET A 313 1.43 -0.16 1.02
N GLY A 314 1.70 -1.30 1.65
CA GLY A 314 0.79 -2.46 1.57
C GLY A 314 0.68 -3.09 0.16
N ILE A 315 1.71 -2.90 -0.69
CA ILE A 315 1.70 -3.38 -2.09
C ILE A 315 2.41 -4.72 -2.23
N GLY A 316 3.33 -5.08 -1.34
CA GLY A 316 4.19 -6.25 -1.50
C GLY A 316 3.44 -7.57 -1.64
N LEU A 317 2.53 -7.90 -0.72
CA LEU A 317 1.72 -9.12 -0.77
C LEU A 317 0.68 -9.09 -1.90
N TYR A 318 0.11 -7.94 -2.20
CA TYR A 318 -0.76 -7.76 -3.36
C TYR A 318 -0.04 -8.09 -4.66
N THR A 319 1.14 -7.51 -4.89
CA THR A 319 1.97 -7.80 -6.07
C THR A 319 2.37 -9.26 -6.14
N ALA A 320 2.74 -9.87 -5.01
CA ALA A 320 3.04 -11.30 -4.92
C ALA A 320 1.85 -12.16 -5.36
N LYS A 321 0.64 -11.82 -4.92
CA LYS A 321 -0.61 -12.49 -5.31
C LYS A 321 -0.88 -12.35 -6.81
N CYS A 322 -0.68 -11.16 -7.39
CA CYS A 322 -0.83 -10.93 -8.84
C CYS A 322 0.17 -11.77 -9.64
N ILE A 323 1.46 -11.79 -9.23
CA ILE A 323 2.50 -12.62 -9.87
C ILE A 323 2.11 -14.11 -9.84
N CYS A 324 1.65 -14.58 -8.67
CA CYS A 324 1.18 -15.96 -8.53
C CYS A 324 0.02 -16.27 -9.47
N ALA A 325 -1.00 -15.41 -9.52
CA ALA A 325 -2.17 -15.60 -10.37
C ALA A 325 -1.80 -15.71 -11.85
N ILE A 326 -0.91 -14.84 -12.35
CA ILE A 326 -0.46 -14.83 -13.75
C ILE A 326 0.34 -16.09 -14.11
N ASN A 327 1.09 -16.63 -13.15
CA ASN A 327 1.90 -17.83 -13.35
C ASN A 327 1.17 -19.13 -12.97
N GLY A 328 -0.14 -19.09 -12.68
CA GLY A 328 -0.90 -20.27 -12.29
C GLY A 328 -0.45 -20.88 -10.95
N ILE A 329 0.17 -20.08 -10.09
CA ILE A 329 0.67 -20.47 -8.77
C ILE A 329 -0.39 -20.17 -7.72
N THR A 330 -0.70 -21.15 -6.88
CA THR A 330 -1.55 -20.92 -5.70
C THR A 330 -0.70 -20.35 -4.57
N MET A 331 -1.12 -19.22 -3.99
CA MET A 331 -0.47 -18.61 -2.84
C MET A 331 -1.43 -18.57 -1.66
N GLN A 332 -0.95 -18.95 -0.48
CA GLN A 332 -1.67 -18.84 0.78
C GLN A 332 -0.82 -18.14 1.83
N VAL A 333 -1.45 -17.27 2.59
CA VAL A 333 -0.83 -16.56 3.72
C VAL A 333 -1.54 -16.98 5.01
N ASN A 334 -0.76 -17.34 6.03
CA ASN A 334 -1.29 -17.75 7.34
C ASN A 334 -0.55 -17.03 8.46
N SER A 335 -1.27 -16.74 9.54
CA SER A 335 -0.73 -16.26 10.82
C SER A 335 -1.24 -17.14 11.93
N ALA A 336 -0.35 -17.76 12.69
CA ALA A 336 -0.75 -18.62 13.81
C ALA A 336 -1.40 -17.79 14.92
N LYS A 337 -2.39 -18.36 15.60
CA LYS A 337 -3.04 -17.71 16.75
C LYS A 337 -2.15 -17.73 18.02
N GLU A 338 -1.21 -18.67 18.08
CA GLU A 338 -0.30 -18.82 19.23
C GLU A 338 0.76 -17.74 19.23
N ILE A 339 0.77 -16.91 20.27
CA ILE A 339 1.79 -15.86 20.45
C ILE A 339 3.10 -16.54 20.87
N LYS A 340 4.13 -16.37 20.04
CA LYS A 340 5.48 -16.90 20.32
C LYS A 340 6.35 -15.89 21.07
N LYS A 341 6.12 -14.59 20.86
CA LYS A 341 6.96 -13.54 21.42
C LYS A 341 6.17 -12.23 21.53
N ARG A 342 6.52 -11.41 22.52
CA ARG A 342 6.02 -10.02 22.64
C ARG A 342 7.21 -9.06 22.69
N VAL A 343 7.21 -8.06 21.81
CA VAL A 343 8.26 -7.02 21.73
C VAL A 343 7.59 -5.65 21.62
N ARG A 344 7.92 -4.72 22.51
CA ARG A 344 7.38 -3.35 22.52
C ARG A 344 5.84 -3.29 22.38
N ASN A 345 5.13 -4.10 23.17
CA ASN A 345 3.65 -4.23 23.15
C ASN A 345 3.04 -4.75 21.85
N ILE A 346 3.83 -5.39 20.99
CA ILE A 346 3.36 -6.07 19.79
C ILE A 346 3.53 -7.57 20.00
N ASP A 347 2.47 -8.30 19.76
CA ASP A 347 2.46 -9.77 19.81
C ASP A 347 2.89 -10.33 18.46
N TYR A 348 3.78 -11.32 18.50
CA TYR A 348 4.32 -12.00 17.33
C TYR A 348 3.94 -13.47 17.33
N SER A 349 3.55 -13.95 16.17
CA SER A 349 3.24 -15.36 15.90
C SER A 349 3.97 -15.87 14.68
N GLU A 350 3.89 -17.16 14.45
CA GLU A 350 4.38 -17.75 13.21
C GLU A 350 3.55 -17.23 12.03
N PHE A 351 4.23 -16.67 11.04
CA PHE A 351 3.68 -16.16 9.80
C PHE A 351 4.26 -16.94 8.64
N THR A 352 3.39 -17.56 7.82
CA THR A 352 3.80 -18.37 6.69
C THR A 352 3.21 -17.87 5.39
N VAL A 353 4.01 -17.94 4.33
CA VAL A 353 3.56 -17.77 2.96
C VAL A 353 3.91 -19.02 2.18
N ASP A 354 2.90 -19.68 1.68
CA ASP A 354 2.99 -20.94 0.95
C ASP A 354 2.70 -20.74 -0.53
N PHE A 355 3.47 -21.41 -1.38
CA PHE A 355 3.30 -21.43 -2.84
C PHE A 355 3.21 -22.86 -3.35
N TRP A 356 2.18 -23.15 -4.13
CA TRP A 356 2.02 -24.42 -4.86
C TRP A 356 2.15 -24.16 -6.36
N ILE A 357 3.15 -24.76 -6.95
CA ILE A 357 3.53 -24.63 -8.35
C ILE A 357 3.23 -25.95 -9.03
N ASN A 358 2.31 -25.96 -9.99
CA ASN A 358 2.04 -27.13 -10.81
C ASN A 358 3.11 -27.23 -11.91
N LEU A 359 3.61 -28.45 -12.16
CA LEU A 359 4.70 -28.76 -13.11
C LEU A 359 4.18 -29.31 -14.42
#